data_37c0a1c87a646332eb91ffc797f85f5d
#
_entry.id   37c0a1c87a646332eb91ffc797f85f5d
#
_cell.length_a   1.000
_cell.length_b   1.000
_cell.length_c   1.000
_cell.angle_alpha   90.00
_cell.angle_beta   90.00
_cell.angle_gamma   90.00
#
_symmetry.space_group_name_H-M   'P 1'
#
loop_
_entity.id
_entity.type
_entity.pdbx_description
1 polymer ?
#
loop_
_entity_poly.entity_id
_entity_poly.type
_entity_poly.pdbx_seq_one_letter_code
_entity_poly.pdbx_strand_id
1 'polypeptide(L)'
;RDSGRLGEDGALQGLLELAGKPYVGSEVYGSAICMDKDVCKRLLIQNDLPVVSYRVFRSGDFIDYEELIRELGPTLFVKPCREGSSLGVSKVHNAREFQEAIKDAFGIDRKIMIEKAVKGREIECSVLGNDSPKAAEVLGEIVPRHDFYSYEAKYVDCLLYTSPSPRDCKTS
;
A
#
# COMPACT_ATOMS: atom_id res chain seq x y z
N ARG A 1 -4.79 -17.24 4.13
CA ARG A 1 -4.08 -16.24 3.32
C ARG A 1 -3.19 -15.44 4.26
N ASP A 2 -1.89 -15.62 4.11
CA ASP A 2 -0.88 -14.88 4.89
C ASP A 2 -0.55 -13.57 4.17
N SER A 3 -1.55 -12.68 4.03
CA SER A 3 -1.33 -11.32 3.57
C SER A 3 -1.06 -10.42 4.78
N GLY A 4 -0.14 -9.46 4.63
CA GLY A 4 0.22 -8.55 5.71
C GLY A 4 1.29 -9.11 6.66
N ARG A 5 1.10 -8.95 7.97
CA ARG A 5 2.06 -9.42 8.98
C ARG A 5 2.19 -10.94 8.93
N LEU A 6 3.44 -11.40 9.07
CA LEU A 6 3.90 -12.80 9.02
C LEU A 6 3.93 -13.44 7.61
N GLY A 7 3.30 -12.84 6.59
CA GLY A 7 3.34 -13.37 5.23
C GLY A 7 4.25 -12.56 4.29
N GLU A 8 4.08 -11.23 4.30
CA GLU A 8 4.73 -10.33 3.34
C GLU A 8 5.75 -9.37 3.99
N ASP A 9 5.90 -9.41 5.32
CA ASP A 9 6.75 -8.51 6.10
C ASP A 9 8.19 -8.99 6.31
N GLY A 10 8.60 -10.06 5.63
CA GLY A 10 9.91 -10.68 5.77
C GLY A 10 9.96 -11.83 6.79
N ALA A 11 8.92 -12.07 7.57
CA ALA A 11 8.92 -13.16 8.56
C ALA A 11 9.00 -14.55 7.90
N LEU A 12 8.21 -14.79 6.86
CA LEU A 12 8.25 -16.03 6.09
C LEU A 12 9.60 -16.19 5.37
N GLN A 13 10.11 -15.13 4.75
CA GLN A 13 11.40 -15.12 4.10
C GLN A 13 12.52 -15.49 5.08
N GLY A 14 12.53 -14.88 6.27
CA GLY A 14 13.49 -15.21 7.33
C GLY A 14 13.43 -16.67 7.78
N LEU A 15 12.24 -17.24 7.90
CA LEU A 15 12.07 -18.66 8.20
C LEU A 15 12.68 -19.56 7.10
N LEU A 16 12.42 -19.22 5.83
CA LEU A 16 12.95 -19.97 4.69
C LEU A 16 14.46 -19.87 4.59
N GLU A 17 15.04 -18.68 4.83
CA GLU A 17 16.48 -18.46 4.88
C GLU A 17 17.15 -19.30 5.98
N LEU A 18 16.61 -19.27 7.21
CA LEU A 18 17.10 -20.10 8.32
C LEU A 18 16.99 -21.60 8.01
N ALA A 19 15.97 -22.02 7.30
CA ALA A 19 15.77 -23.40 6.89
C ALA A 19 16.58 -23.81 5.65
N GLY A 20 17.35 -22.90 5.04
CA GLY A 20 18.12 -23.12 3.81
C GLY A 20 17.23 -23.46 2.61
N LYS A 21 16.01 -22.91 2.55
CA LYS A 21 15.06 -23.16 1.47
C LYS A 21 15.02 -21.98 0.51
N PRO A 22 15.21 -22.22 -0.81
CA PRO A 22 15.08 -21.18 -1.81
C PRO A 22 13.62 -20.72 -1.94
N TYR A 23 13.43 -19.45 -2.23
CA TYR A 23 12.11 -18.85 -2.51
C TYR A 23 12.23 -17.77 -3.58
N VAL A 24 11.10 -17.37 -4.15
CA VAL A 24 10.98 -16.27 -5.10
C VAL A 24 10.33 -15.07 -4.40
N GLY A 25 10.96 -13.91 -4.51
CA GLY A 25 10.47 -12.65 -3.93
C GLY A 25 11.60 -11.82 -3.35
N SER A 26 11.22 -10.71 -2.72
CA SER A 26 12.16 -9.84 -2.01
C SER A 26 12.70 -10.53 -0.76
N GLU A 27 13.93 -10.22 -0.40
CA GLU A 27 14.57 -10.68 0.83
C GLU A 27 13.93 -10.04 2.07
N VAL A 28 14.33 -10.51 3.26
CA VAL A 28 13.79 -10.07 4.56
C VAL A 28 13.76 -8.54 4.68
N TYR A 29 14.88 -7.87 4.37
CA TYR A 29 14.96 -6.40 4.49
C TYR A 29 14.03 -5.68 3.52
N GLY A 30 14.01 -6.07 2.27
CA GLY A 30 13.15 -5.48 1.26
C GLY A 30 11.68 -5.62 1.62
N SER A 31 11.28 -6.83 2.03
CA SER A 31 9.92 -7.13 2.46
C SER A 31 9.50 -6.31 3.68
N ALA A 32 10.33 -6.26 4.73
CA ALA A 32 10.04 -5.52 5.96
C ALA A 32 9.92 -4.00 5.71
N ILE A 33 10.84 -3.43 4.93
CA ILE A 33 10.84 -2.00 4.60
C ILE A 33 9.61 -1.63 3.77
N CYS A 34 9.31 -2.41 2.74
CA CYS A 34 8.18 -2.11 1.85
C CYS A 34 6.82 -2.32 2.52
N MET A 35 6.75 -3.23 3.50
CA MET A 35 5.52 -3.43 4.27
C MET A 35 5.17 -2.22 5.14
N ASP A 36 6.16 -1.57 5.78
CA ASP A 36 5.93 -0.39 6.61
C ASP A 36 5.92 0.89 5.76
N LYS A 37 4.72 1.39 5.44
CA LYS A 37 4.51 2.57 4.58
C LYS A 37 5.27 3.82 5.04
N ASP A 38 5.42 4.02 6.35
CA ASP A 38 6.16 5.14 6.91
C ASP A 38 7.67 5.00 6.63
N VAL A 39 8.23 3.82 6.92
CA VAL A 39 9.66 3.56 6.67
C VAL A 39 9.96 3.65 5.18
N CYS A 40 9.15 3.01 4.35
CA CYS A 40 9.28 3.04 2.89
C CYS A 40 9.27 4.48 2.35
N LYS A 41 8.27 5.29 2.73
CA LYS A 41 8.18 6.68 2.28
C LYS A 41 9.35 7.55 2.74
N ARG A 42 9.83 7.37 3.96
CA ARG A 42 11.02 8.10 4.43
C ARG A 42 12.27 7.76 3.61
N LEU A 43 12.45 6.50 3.25
CA LEU A 43 13.55 6.08 2.39
C LEU A 43 13.40 6.62 0.96
N LEU A 44 12.18 6.65 0.42
CA LEU A 44 11.92 7.25 -0.89
C LEU A 44 12.26 8.75 -0.88
N ILE A 45 11.81 9.50 0.13
CA ILE A 45 12.13 10.92 0.30
C ILE A 45 13.64 11.14 0.40
N GLN A 46 14.34 10.32 1.17
CA GLN A 46 15.80 10.42 1.34
C GLN A 46 16.55 10.20 0.01
N ASN A 47 15.94 9.53 -0.94
CA ASN A 47 16.48 9.30 -2.27
C ASN A 47 15.84 10.21 -3.33
N ASP A 48 15.30 11.35 -2.94
CA ASP A 48 14.69 12.36 -3.82
C ASP A 48 13.55 11.84 -4.71
N LEU A 49 12.91 10.74 -4.30
CA LEU A 49 11.74 10.20 -4.99
C LEU A 49 10.46 10.85 -4.45
N PRO A 50 9.57 11.35 -5.33
CA PRO A 50 8.36 12.02 -4.90
C PRO A 50 7.39 11.06 -4.24
N VAL A 51 6.84 11.47 -3.10
CA VAL A 51 5.78 10.74 -2.40
C VAL A 51 4.61 11.68 -2.11
N VAL A 52 3.42 11.10 -1.97
CA VAL A 52 2.24 11.83 -1.53
C VAL A 52 2.44 12.35 -0.11
N SER A 53 2.07 13.62 0.16
CA SER A 53 2.14 14.23 1.49
C SER A 53 1.35 13.43 2.52
N TYR A 54 1.93 13.25 3.70
CA TYR A 54 1.36 12.41 4.74
C TYR A 54 1.79 12.80 6.14
N ARG A 55 1.05 12.32 7.13
CA ARG A 55 1.40 12.36 8.56
C ARG A 55 1.26 10.96 9.15
N VAL A 56 2.07 10.65 10.14
CA VAL A 56 2.06 9.36 10.84
C VAL A 56 1.70 9.57 12.30
N PHE A 57 0.84 8.72 12.82
CA PHE A 57 0.37 8.76 14.21
C PHE A 57 0.47 7.37 14.84
N ARG A 58 0.69 7.36 16.15
CA ARG A 58 0.68 6.16 16.98
C ARG A 58 -0.53 6.15 17.89
N SER A 59 -0.91 4.98 18.35
CA SER A 59 -1.99 4.85 19.33
C SER A 59 -1.69 5.69 20.57
N GLY A 60 -2.60 6.61 20.90
CA GLY A 60 -2.46 7.58 22.00
C GLY A 60 -2.06 8.98 21.55
N ASP A 61 -1.65 9.18 20.31
CA ASP A 61 -1.36 10.52 19.81
C ASP A 61 -2.65 11.34 19.67
N PHE A 62 -2.54 12.65 19.90
CA PHE A 62 -3.61 13.60 19.59
C PHE A 62 -3.62 13.86 18.08
N ILE A 63 -4.78 13.76 17.47
CA ILE A 63 -4.97 13.92 16.01
C ILE A 63 -6.04 14.99 15.78
N ASP A 64 -5.63 16.12 15.21
CA ASP A 64 -6.51 17.23 14.87
C ASP A 64 -6.92 17.15 13.39
N TYR A 65 -8.20 16.87 13.14
CA TYR A 65 -8.76 16.77 11.79
C TYR A 65 -8.66 18.12 11.04
N GLU A 66 -8.93 19.23 11.69
CA GLU A 66 -8.91 20.55 11.08
C GLU A 66 -7.49 21.00 10.67
N GLU A 67 -6.48 20.61 11.45
CA GLU A 67 -5.07 20.80 11.07
C GLU A 67 -4.73 19.99 9.83
N LEU A 68 -5.13 18.71 9.81
CA LEU A 68 -4.83 17.81 8.71
C LEU A 68 -5.47 18.22 7.39
N ILE A 69 -6.72 18.66 7.38
CA ILE A 69 -7.36 19.12 6.14
C ILE A 69 -6.76 20.43 5.62
N ARG A 70 -6.24 21.29 6.50
CA ARG A 70 -5.51 22.50 6.08
C ARG A 70 -4.16 22.16 5.43
N GLU A 71 -3.47 21.15 5.96
CA GLU A 71 -2.15 20.73 5.46
C GLU A 71 -2.26 19.84 4.22
N LEU A 72 -3.11 18.81 4.26
CA LEU A 72 -3.15 17.73 3.27
C LEU A 72 -4.31 17.88 2.26
N GLY A 73 -5.30 18.73 2.57
CA GLY A 73 -6.47 18.94 1.71
C GLY A 73 -7.74 18.26 2.23
N PRO A 74 -8.90 18.52 1.61
CA PRO A 74 -10.21 18.17 2.17
C PRO A 74 -10.57 16.69 2.08
N THR A 75 -9.84 15.92 1.29
CA THR A 75 -10.05 14.47 1.17
C THR A 75 -8.77 13.76 1.59
N LEU A 76 -8.90 12.84 2.53
CA LEU A 76 -7.78 12.13 3.11
C LEU A 76 -7.94 10.62 2.95
N PHE A 77 -6.82 9.90 2.96
CA PHE A 77 -6.78 8.46 3.19
C PHE A 77 -6.22 8.17 4.57
N VAL A 78 -6.92 7.35 5.35
CA VAL A 78 -6.45 6.80 6.62
C VAL A 78 -6.07 5.34 6.39
N LYS A 79 -4.85 4.94 6.80
CA LYS A 79 -4.29 3.61 6.49
C LYS A 79 -3.50 3.05 7.67
N PRO A 80 -3.63 1.75 8.00
CA PRO A 80 -2.62 1.07 8.79
C PRO A 80 -1.25 1.11 8.09
N CYS A 81 -0.16 1.33 8.83
CA CYS A 81 1.17 1.42 8.22
C CYS A 81 1.71 0.07 7.77
N ARG A 82 1.40 -1.02 8.49
CA ARG A 82 2.04 -2.32 8.32
C ARG A 82 1.06 -3.42 7.86
N GLU A 83 0.09 -3.03 7.03
CA GLU A 83 -0.85 -3.96 6.42
C GLU A 83 -0.86 -3.79 4.89
N GLY A 84 -1.15 -4.90 4.21
CA GLY A 84 -1.29 -4.97 2.77
C GLY A 84 -2.74 -4.97 2.29
N SER A 85 -2.93 -5.22 1.01
CA SER A 85 -4.22 -5.52 0.37
C SER A 85 -5.36 -4.53 0.66
N SER A 86 -5.03 -3.28 0.94
CA SER A 86 -5.98 -2.22 1.34
C SER A 86 -6.79 -2.52 2.61
N LEU A 87 -6.36 -3.47 3.45
CA LEU A 87 -7.02 -3.76 4.71
C LEU A 87 -6.98 -2.54 5.63
N GLY A 88 -8.15 -2.10 6.11
CA GLY A 88 -8.30 -0.94 6.98
C GLY A 88 -7.97 0.41 6.33
N VAL A 89 -7.92 0.47 5.00
CA VAL A 89 -7.76 1.72 4.26
C VAL A 89 -9.12 2.38 4.06
N SER A 90 -9.27 3.62 4.49
CA SER A 90 -10.47 4.40 4.34
C SER A 90 -10.20 5.73 3.67
N LYS A 91 -11.03 6.10 2.69
CA LYS A 91 -11.09 7.44 2.10
C LYS A 91 -12.15 8.25 2.84
N VAL A 92 -11.78 9.43 3.32
CA VAL A 92 -12.62 10.23 4.21
C VAL A 92 -12.79 11.65 3.68
N HIS A 93 -14.00 12.20 3.83
CA HIS A 93 -14.40 13.50 3.31
C HIS A 93 -14.91 14.46 4.42
N ASN A 94 -15.11 13.96 5.62
CA ASN A 94 -15.62 14.74 6.75
C ASN A 94 -15.12 14.18 8.09
N ALA A 95 -15.31 14.97 9.15
CA ALA A 95 -14.82 14.63 10.49
C ALA A 95 -15.42 13.33 11.06
N ARG A 96 -16.67 13.01 10.72
CA ARG A 96 -17.31 11.78 11.20
C ARG A 96 -16.66 10.55 10.58
N GLU A 97 -16.55 10.51 9.25
CA GLU A 97 -15.85 9.43 8.53
C GLU A 97 -14.40 9.28 9.01
N PHE A 98 -13.74 10.42 9.28
CA PHE A 98 -12.39 10.45 9.79
C PHE A 98 -12.26 9.75 11.16
N GLN A 99 -13.16 10.02 12.11
CA GLN A 99 -13.14 9.38 13.43
C GLN A 99 -13.37 7.86 13.35
N GLU A 100 -14.31 7.44 12.50
CA GLU A 100 -14.56 6.03 12.24
C GLU A 100 -13.31 5.35 11.63
N ALA A 101 -12.70 5.94 10.61
CA ALA A 101 -11.51 5.44 9.95
C ALA A 101 -10.29 5.35 10.89
N ILE A 102 -10.07 6.32 11.76
CA ILE A 102 -9.01 6.30 12.79
C ILE A 102 -9.19 5.12 13.74
N LYS A 103 -10.42 4.90 14.22
CA LYS A 103 -10.74 3.80 15.12
C LYS A 103 -10.48 2.45 14.45
N ASP A 104 -10.93 2.29 13.21
CA ASP A 104 -10.76 1.04 12.45
C ASP A 104 -9.29 0.77 12.15
N ALA A 105 -8.55 1.77 11.68
CA ALA A 105 -7.13 1.64 11.40
C ALA A 105 -6.29 1.31 12.66
N PHE A 106 -6.59 1.95 13.81
CA PHE A 106 -5.95 1.60 15.08
C PHE A 106 -6.39 0.26 15.66
N GLY A 107 -7.54 -0.26 15.25
CA GLY A 107 -7.96 -1.63 15.56
C GLY A 107 -7.07 -2.68 14.89
N ILE A 108 -6.39 -2.30 13.81
CA ILE A 108 -5.55 -3.18 12.99
C ILE A 108 -4.06 -2.97 13.31
N ASP A 109 -3.60 -1.73 13.33
CA ASP A 109 -2.19 -1.38 13.55
C ASP A 109 -2.05 -0.26 14.58
N ARG A 110 -1.05 -0.36 15.45
CA ARG A 110 -0.70 0.69 16.44
C ARG A 110 -0.04 1.93 15.81
N LYS A 111 0.27 1.88 14.53
CA LYS A 111 0.83 2.97 13.73
C LYS A 111 0.01 3.15 12.46
N ILE A 112 -0.57 4.33 12.28
CA ILE A 112 -1.38 4.68 11.14
C ILE A 112 -0.76 5.83 10.34
N MET A 113 -1.12 5.92 9.08
CA MET A 113 -0.74 7.00 8.18
C MET A 113 -2.00 7.71 7.68
N ILE A 114 -1.94 9.02 7.65
CA ILE A 114 -2.97 9.86 7.04
C ILE A 114 -2.33 10.56 5.84
N GLU A 115 -2.88 10.36 4.66
CA GLU A 115 -2.36 10.86 3.40
C GLU A 115 -3.36 11.78 2.71
N LYS A 116 -2.80 12.73 1.97
CA LYS A 116 -3.56 13.50 0.98
C LYS A 116 -4.14 12.56 -0.09
N ALA A 117 -5.41 12.72 -0.42
CA ALA A 117 -5.98 12.05 -1.58
C ALA A 117 -5.46 12.69 -2.88
N VAL A 118 -4.92 11.86 -3.75
CA VAL A 118 -4.45 12.27 -5.08
C VAL A 118 -5.34 11.63 -6.13
N LYS A 119 -5.79 12.43 -7.08
CA LYS A 119 -6.50 11.94 -8.26
C LYS A 119 -5.48 11.61 -9.35
N GLY A 120 -5.47 10.35 -9.78
CA GLY A 120 -4.51 9.88 -10.78
C GLY A 120 -4.86 8.50 -11.29
N ARG A 121 -4.05 8.01 -12.22
CA ARG A 121 -4.11 6.62 -12.72
C ARG A 121 -3.31 5.72 -11.76
N GLU A 122 -3.79 4.52 -11.52
CA GLU A 122 -3.07 3.50 -10.74
C GLU A 122 -2.21 2.66 -11.69
N ILE A 123 -0.91 2.89 -11.66
CA ILE A 123 0.05 2.23 -12.54
C ILE A 123 0.93 1.29 -11.73
N GLU A 124 1.08 0.07 -12.21
CA GLU A 124 1.98 -0.94 -11.65
C GLU A 124 3.13 -1.25 -12.59
N CYS A 125 4.32 -1.45 -12.01
CA CYS A 125 5.51 -1.87 -12.71
C CYS A 125 6.09 -3.11 -12.05
N SER A 126 6.20 -4.21 -12.80
CA SER A 126 6.89 -5.41 -12.33
C SER A 126 8.40 -5.22 -12.42
N VAL A 127 9.11 -5.64 -11.37
CA VAL A 127 10.57 -5.60 -11.30
C VAL A 127 11.10 -6.98 -10.95
N LEU A 128 12.14 -7.43 -11.66
CA LEU A 128 12.78 -8.72 -11.45
C LEU A 128 14.29 -8.54 -11.26
N GLY A 129 14.85 -9.20 -10.26
CA GLY A 129 16.28 -9.23 -9.94
C GLY A 129 16.62 -8.42 -8.69
N ASN A 130 17.78 -8.72 -8.09
CA ASN A 130 18.29 -8.10 -6.87
C ASN A 130 19.41 -7.10 -7.20
N ASP A 131 20.60 -7.58 -7.57
CA ASP A 131 21.78 -6.74 -7.81
C ASP A 131 21.66 -5.88 -9.07
N SER A 132 20.90 -6.35 -10.05
CA SER A 132 20.67 -5.67 -11.33
C SER A 132 19.19 -5.76 -11.69
N PRO A 133 18.32 -5.03 -10.99
CA PRO A 133 16.87 -5.12 -11.19
C PRO A 133 16.48 -4.63 -12.59
N LYS A 134 15.57 -5.37 -13.21
CA LYS A 134 15.00 -5.03 -14.53
C LYS A 134 13.52 -4.74 -14.36
N ALA A 135 13.11 -3.56 -14.75
CA ALA A 135 11.71 -3.19 -14.83
C ALA A 135 11.06 -3.76 -16.09
N ALA A 136 9.78 -4.11 -16.01
CA ALA A 136 9.02 -4.52 -17.17
C ALA A 136 8.89 -3.35 -18.16
N GLU A 137 9.00 -3.64 -19.45
CA GLU A 137 8.85 -2.64 -20.51
C GLU A 137 7.41 -2.16 -20.66
N VAL A 138 6.44 -3.00 -20.27
CA VAL A 138 5.01 -2.70 -20.31
C VAL A 138 4.49 -2.55 -18.89
N LEU A 139 3.85 -1.42 -18.61
CA LEU A 139 3.24 -1.13 -17.32
C LEU A 139 1.79 -1.64 -17.29
N GLY A 140 1.35 -2.13 -16.13
CA GLY A 140 -0.04 -2.43 -15.86
C GLY A 140 -0.80 -1.19 -15.40
N GLU A 141 -2.04 -1.01 -15.83
CA GLU A 141 -2.96 -0.02 -15.27
C GLU A 141 -4.13 -0.72 -14.61
N ILE A 142 -4.42 -0.34 -13.36
CA ILE A 142 -5.60 -0.80 -12.64
C ILE A 142 -6.68 0.26 -12.81
N VAL A 143 -7.81 -0.15 -13.40
CA VAL A 143 -9.00 0.70 -13.55
C VAL A 143 -10.06 0.24 -12.55
N PRO A 144 -10.13 0.87 -11.35
CA PRO A 144 -11.12 0.50 -10.36
C PRO A 144 -12.53 0.90 -10.83
N ARG A 145 -13.53 0.07 -10.56
CA ARG A 145 -14.96 0.42 -10.82
C ARG A 145 -15.57 1.30 -9.74
N HIS A 146 -14.89 1.42 -8.60
CA HIS A 146 -15.27 2.22 -7.43
C HIS A 146 -14.31 3.40 -7.25
N ASP A 147 -14.62 4.30 -6.34
CA ASP A 147 -13.84 5.51 -6.07
C ASP A 147 -12.36 5.27 -5.73
N PHE A 148 -12.01 4.07 -5.25
CA PHE A 148 -10.63 3.61 -5.08
C PHE A 148 -10.56 2.06 -5.03
N TYR A 149 -9.35 1.52 -5.19
CA TYR A 149 -9.06 0.09 -5.19
C TYR A 149 -9.06 -0.47 -3.75
N SER A 150 -10.27 -0.68 -3.22
CA SER A 150 -10.51 -1.17 -1.85
C SER A 150 -10.24 -2.67 -1.70
N TYR A 151 -10.25 -3.15 -0.45
CA TYR A 151 -10.17 -4.59 -0.16
C TYR A 151 -11.30 -5.38 -0.81
N GLU A 152 -12.53 -4.85 -0.77
CA GLU A 152 -13.71 -5.42 -1.41
C GLU A 152 -13.51 -5.54 -2.92
N ALA A 153 -13.01 -4.49 -3.56
CA ALA A 153 -12.73 -4.50 -5.00
C ALA A 153 -11.65 -5.52 -5.38
N LYS A 154 -10.68 -5.79 -4.48
CA LYS A 154 -9.59 -6.75 -4.71
C LYS A 154 -10.01 -8.21 -4.57
N TYR A 155 -10.87 -8.52 -3.61
CA TYR A 155 -11.08 -9.91 -3.16
C TYR A 155 -12.53 -10.36 -3.11
N VAL A 156 -13.50 -9.44 -3.12
CA VAL A 156 -14.92 -9.77 -2.98
C VAL A 156 -15.65 -9.60 -4.32
N ASP A 157 -15.46 -8.48 -4.99
CA ASP A 157 -16.25 -8.14 -6.19
C ASP A 157 -15.77 -8.85 -7.47
N CYS A 158 -14.56 -9.46 -7.48
CA CYS A 158 -13.96 -10.17 -8.63
C CYS A 158 -14.05 -9.43 -9.98
N LEU A 159 -14.15 -8.10 -9.97
CA LEU A 159 -14.48 -7.26 -11.12
C LEU A 159 -13.29 -6.43 -11.61
N LEU A 160 -12.08 -6.97 -11.48
CA LEU A 160 -10.89 -6.33 -12.04
C LEU A 160 -10.82 -6.58 -13.54
N TYR A 161 -10.87 -5.50 -14.30
CA TYR A 161 -10.37 -5.49 -15.65
C TYR A 161 -8.87 -5.20 -15.59
N THR A 162 -8.06 -6.22 -15.75
CA THR A 162 -6.66 -6.04 -16.13
C THR A 162 -6.60 -5.83 -17.63
N SER A 163 -5.77 -4.91 -18.09
CA SER A 163 -5.40 -4.87 -19.52
C SER A 163 -4.97 -6.26 -19.96
N PRO A 164 -5.34 -6.72 -21.16
CA PRO A 164 -5.01 -8.06 -21.62
C PRO A 164 -3.50 -8.28 -21.51
N SER A 165 -3.13 -9.42 -20.94
CA SER A 165 -1.75 -9.90 -20.94
C SER A 165 -1.22 -9.89 -22.38
N PRO A 166 0.08 -9.65 -22.62
CA PRO A 166 0.69 -9.79 -23.94
C PRO A 166 0.43 -11.15 -24.63
N ARG A 167 0.00 -12.18 -23.86
CA ARG A 167 -0.42 -13.48 -24.39
C ARG A 167 -1.80 -13.44 -25.02
N ASP A 168 -2.65 -12.48 -24.66
CA ASP A 168 -4.01 -12.35 -25.19
C ASP A 168 -4.04 -11.52 -26.49
N CYS A 169 -2.90 -10.94 -26.87
CA CYS A 169 -2.73 -10.23 -28.15
C CYS A 169 -2.37 -11.18 -29.31
N LYS A 170 -2.60 -12.47 -29.21
CA LYS A 170 -2.50 -13.39 -30.34
C LYS A 170 -3.87 -13.59 -30.95
N THR A 171 -3.95 -13.06 -32.11
CA THR A 171 -4.79 -13.41 -33.27
C THR A 171 -5.77 -12.36 -33.72
N SER A 172 -5.40 -11.68 -34.72
CA SER A 172 -6.16 -11.71 -35.98
C SER A 172 -5.18 -11.59 -37.13
#